data_8f26cd94834597ab1eea04cfc274c233
#
_entry.id   8f26cd94834597ab1eea04cfc274c233
#
_cell.length_a   1.000
_cell.length_b   1.000
_cell.length_c   1.000
_cell.angle_alpha   90.00
_cell.angle_beta   90.00
_cell.angle_gamma   90.00
#
_symmetry.space_group_name_H-M   'P 1'
#
loop_
_entity.id
_entity.type
_entity.pdbx_description
1 polymer ?
#
loop_
_entity_poly.entity_id
_entity_poly.type
_entity_poly.pdbx_seq_one_letter_code
_entity_poly.pdbx_strand_id
1 'polypeptide(L)'
;MKSNLAVLSSDNKTIQFIKNNNLEDLCNLYANSSRNTDDAKLFSENHGFEKYYGSYEDLIEDTNIEYITNFLPTGIKFEYTYLALKKNKKIITNYPIISNKNELAGYHELKDLGLMSNLFLVDDQNFQNFYNESKDKKFVSYLLTFKQDQYNNLSSQDILFDLTPDLFFFIDQYKQLKTSFKSLIIKKDKITQKITFLSCVI
;
A
#
# COMPACT_ATOMS: atom_id res chain seq x y z
N MET A 1 -3.95 20.36 -19.48
CA MET A 1 -3.66 19.01 -20.02
C MET A 1 -3.62 18.10 -18.80
N LYS A 2 -4.32 16.96 -18.79
CA LYS A 2 -4.23 15.99 -17.67
C LYS A 2 -2.86 15.33 -17.67
N SER A 3 -2.31 15.07 -16.49
CA SER A 3 -1.05 14.31 -16.35
C SER A 3 -1.27 12.82 -16.62
N ASN A 4 -0.26 12.14 -17.12
CA ASN A 4 -0.31 10.72 -17.42
C ASN A 4 -0.03 9.89 -16.17
N LEU A 5 -0.98 9.03 -15.81
CA LEU A 5 -0.90 8.06 -14.73
C LEU A 5 -0.61 6.66 -15.28
N ALA A 6 0.37 6.00 -14.72
CA ALA A 6 0.66 4.61 -15.01
C ALA A 6 0.55 3.72 -13.75
N VAL A 7 0.49 2.42 -13.98
CA VAL A 7 0.25 1.41 -12.94
C VAL A 7 1.30 0.30 -13.02
N LEU A 8 2.05 0.07 -11.95
CA LEU A 8 2.98 -1.06 -11.79
C LEU A 8 2.23 -2.29 -11.26
N SER A 9 1.19 -2.73 -11.94
CA SER A 9 0.48 -3.97 -11.55
C SER A 9 -0.73 -4.17 -12.45
N SER A 10 -1.06 -5.41 -12.75
CA SER A 10 -2.33 -5.81 -13.37
C SER A 10 -3.29 -6.35 -12.30
N ASP A 11 -3.44 -5.63 -11.18
CA ASP A 11 -4.26 -6.02 -10.03
C ASP A 11 -5.52 -5.15 -9.93
N ASN A 12 -6.66 -5.80 -9.75
CA ASN A 12 -7.95 -5.13 -9.56
C ASN A 12 -7.99 -4.17 -8.35
N LYS A 13 -7.17 -4.38 -7.33
CA LYS A 13 -7.07 -3.46 -6.18
C LYS A 13 -6.59 -2.08 -6.60
N THR A 14 -5.66 -2.03 -7.56
CA THR A 14 -5.16 -0.76 -8.10
C THR A 14 -6.26 -0.01 -8.83
N ILE A 15 -7.09 -0.71 -9.61
CA ILE A 15 -8.23 -0.09 -10.30
C ILE A 15 -9.28 0.41 -9.30
N GLN A 16 -9.56 -0.37 -8.26
CA GLN A 16 -10.48 0.08 -7.19
C GLN A 16 -9.95 1.35 -6.51
N PHE A 17 -8.66 1.42 -6.23
CA PHE A 17 -8.04 2.63 -5.69
C PHE A 17 -8.19 3.84 -6.62
N ILE A 18 -7.91 3.66 -7.91
CA ILE A 18 -8.05 4.73 -8.93
C ILE A 18 -9.50 5.25 -8.96
N LYS A 19 -10.48 4.35 -9.00
CA LYS A 19 -11.90 4.70 -9.04
C LYS A 19 -12.39 5.34 -7.74
N ASN A 20 -12.03 4.78 -6.59
CA ASN A 20 -12.45 5.30 -5.29
C ASN A 20 -11.92 6.71 -5.01
N ASN A 21 -10.80 7.08 -5.63
CA ASN A 21 -10.18 8.40 -5.49
C ASN A 21 -10.42 9.30 -6.71
N ASN A 22 -11.26 8.89 -7.65
CA ASN A 22 -11.59 9.63 -8.88
C ASN A 22 -10.34 10.10 -9.67
N LEU A 23 -9.28 9.29 -9.66
CA LEU A 23 -8.03 9.66 -10.33
C LEU A 23 -8.18 9.73 -11.85
N GLU A 24 -9.13 9.02 -12.43
CA GLU A 24 -9.50 9.08 -13.84
C GLU A 24 -10.05 10.45 -14.28
N ASP A 25 -10.61 11.22 -13.33
CA ASP A 25 -11.03 12.60 -13.58
C ASP A 25 -9.85 13.58 -13.59
N LEU A 26 -8.78 13.26 -12.90
CA LEU A 26 -7.61 14.11 -12.72
C LEU A 26 -6.45 13.78 -13.68
N CYS A 27 -6.30 12.51 -14.04
CA CYS A 27 -5.21 11.99 -14.85
C CYS A 27 -5.72 11.19 -16.05
N ASN A 28 -4.88 11.06 -17.08
CA ASN A 28 -5.10 10.08 -18.14
C ASN A 28 -4.60 8.71 -17.66
N LEU A 29 -5.38 7.66 -17.83
CA LEU A 29 -4.95 6.28 -17.61
C LEU A 29 -4.04 5.88 -18.79
N TYR A 30 -2.74 6.15 -18.66
CA TYR A 30 -1.82 6.10 -19.78
C TYR A 30 -1.23 4.71 -20.01
N ALA A 31 -0.72 4.07 -18.95
CA ALA A 31 -0.06 2.78 -19.12
C ALA A 31 -0.21 1.85 -17.91
N ASN A 32 -0.17 0.55 -18.15
CA ASN A 32 0.06 -0.44 -17.11
C ASN A 32 1.22 -1.36 -17.47
N SER A 33 1.75 -2.06 -16.49
CA SER A 33 2.76 -3.08 -16.69
C SER A 33 2.50 -4.34 -15.87
N SER A 34 2.98 -5.45 -16.39
CA SER A 34 3.05 -6.73 -15.72
C SER A 34 4.32 -7.46 -16.18
N ARG A 35 4.78 -8.44 -15.39
CA ARG A 35 5.87 -9.35 -15.80
C ARG A 35 5.45 -10.29 -16.94
N ASN A 36 4.15 -10.38 -17.21
CA ASN A 36 3.59 -11.10 -18.34
C ASN A 36 2.94 -10.07 -19.27
N THR A 37 3.43 -9.99 -20.50
CA THR A 37 2.95 -9.04 -21.50
C THR A 37 1.50 -9.25 -21.90
N ASP A 38 1.04 -10.51 -21.94
CA ASP A 38 -0.36 -10.82 -22.28
C ASP A 38 -1.31 -10.37 -21.17
N ASP A 39 -0.92 -10.55 -19.90
CA ASP A 39 -1.68 -10.05 -18.77
C ASP A 39 -1.74 -8.51 -18.78
N ALA A 40 -0.62 -7.85 -19.08
CA ALA A 40 -0.57 -6.40 -19.18
C ALA A 40 -1.49 -5.88 -20.30
N LYS A 41 -1.46 -6.54 -21.46
CA LYS A 41 -2.32 -6.20 -22.61
C LYS A 41 -3.80 -6.35 -22.25
N LEU A 42 -4.18 -7.51 -21.73
CA LEU A 42 -5.56 -7.80 -21.35
C LEU A 42 -6.08 -6.80 -20.30
N PHE A 43 -5.24 -6.45 -19.35
CA PHE A 43 -5.58 -5.48 -18.32
C PHE A 43 -5.78 -4.07 -18.91
N SER A 44 -4.93 -3.64 -19.86
CA SER A 44 -5.09 -2.36 -20.56
C SER A 44 -6.41 -2.29 -21.32
N GLU A 45 -6.72 -3.34 -22.09
CA GLU A 45 -7.95 -3.42 -22.86
C GLU A 45 -9.21 -3.35 -21.96
N ASN A 46 -9.17 -4.04 -20.82
CA ASN A 46 -10.31 -4.09 -19.88
C ASN A 46 -10.53 -2.79 -19.09
N HIS A 47 -9.48 -1.98 -18.91
CA HIS A 47 -9.54 -0.81 -18.04
C HIS A 47 -9.24 0.51 -18.74
N GLY A 48 -9.07 0.50 -20.07
CA GLY A 48 -8.94 1.71 -20.87
C GLY A 48 -7.59 2.40 -20.76
N PHE A 49 -6.50 1.67 -20.49
CA PHE A 49 -5.16 2.23 -20.61
C PHE A 49 -4.74 2.32 -22.08
N GLU A 50 -4.02 3.39 -22.41
CA GLU A 50 -3.57 3.63 -23.78
C GLU A 50 -2.43 2.68 -24.20
N LYS A 51 -1.60 2.26 -23.23
CA LYS A 51 -0.42 1.43 -23.44
C LYS A 51 -0.29 0.32 -22.40
N TYR A 52 0.54 -0.66 -22.74
CA TYR A 52 0.96 -1.72 -21.80
C TYR A 52 2.44 -2.05 -21.99
N TYR A 53 3.08 -2.53 -20.92
CA TYR A 53 4.49 -2.94 -20.88
C TYR A 53 4.62 -4.32 -20.27
N GLY A 54 5.52 -5.14 -20.84
CA GLY A 54 5.85 -6.47 -20.35
C GLY A 54 6.88 -6.48 -19.22
N SER A 55 7.40 -5.29 -18.84
CA SER A 55 8.29 -5.11 -17.68
C SER A 55 7.95 -3.83 -16.95
N TYR A 56 8.29 -3.79 -15.65
CA TYR A 56 8.11 -2.59 -14.83
C TYR A 56 9.15 -1.52 -15.19
N GLU A 57 10.35 -1.94 -15.56
CA GLU A 57 11.45 -1.10 -15.97
C GLU A 57 11.11 -0.29 -17.22
N ASP A 58 10.56 -0.94 -18.25
CA ASP A 58 10.19 -0.26 -19.51
C ASP A 58 9.10 0.79 -19.27
N LEU A 59 8.13 0.51 -18.39
CA LEU A 59 7.14 1.51 -18.03
C LEU A 59 7.78 2.71 -17.33
N ILE A 60 8.70 2.47 -16.38
CA ILE A 60 9.37 3.53 -15.63
C ILE A 60 10.24 4.41 -16.53
N GLU A 61 10.83 3.85 -17.57
CA GLU A 61 11.65 4.59 -18.54
C GLU A 61 10.82 5.46 -19.51
N ASP A 62 9.52 5.23 -19.67
CA ASP A 62 8.69 6.07 -20.55
C ASP A 62 8.59 7.51 -20.02
N THR A 63 9.17 8.45 -20.76
CA THR A 63 9.22 9.88 -20.40
C THR A 63 7.86 10.57 -20.39
N ASN A 64 6.85 10.01 -21.03
CA ASN A 64 5.49 10.56 -21.04
C ASN A 64 4.72 10.28 -19.73
N ILE A 65 5.22 9.41 -18.87
CA ILE A 65 4.62 9.09 -17.60
C ILE A 65 5.12 10.06 -16.53
N GLU A 66 4.19 10.69 -15.82
CA GLU A 66 4.48 11.59 -14.70
C GLU A 66 4.21 10.93 -13.37
N TYR A 67 3.07 10.25 -13.24
CA TYR A 67 2.60 9.59 -12.02
C TYR A 67 2.58 8.08 -12.18
N ILE A 68 3.00 7.37 -11.14
CA ILE A 68 2.95 5.92 -11.10
C ILE A 68 2.29 5.46 -9.79
N THR A 69 1.27 4.60 -9.89
CA THR A 69 0.79 3.84 -8.73
C THR A 69 1.58 2.55 -8.60
N ASN A 70 2.16 2.33 -7.41
CA ASN A 70 2.92 1.12 -7.11
C ASN A 70 2.28 0.35 -5.95
N PHE A 71 1.42 -0.60 -6.26
CA PHE A 71 0.80 -1.53 -5.30
C PHE A 71 1.35 -2.95 -5.43
N LEU A 72 2.57 -3.07 -5.90
CA LEU A 72 3.30 -4.33 -5.98
C LEU A 72 3.43 -4.99 -4.60
N PRO A 73 3.64 -6.31 -4.55
CA PRO A 73 3.96 -7.01 -3.31
C PRO A 73 5.17 -6.39 -2.59
N THR A 74 5.13 -6.35 -1.26
CA THR A 74 6.12 -5.67 -0.42
C THR A 74 7.57 -6.06 -0.73
N GLY A 75 7.81 -7.33 -1.08
CA GLY A 75 9.17 -7.82 -1.38
C GLY A 75 9.87 -7.17 -2.59
N ILE A 76 9.11 -6.53 -3.49
CA ILE A 76 9.67 -5.85 -4.69
C ILE A 76 9.24 -4.38 -4.76
N LYS A 77 8.33 -3.96 -3.90
CA LYS A 77 7.74 -2.61 -3.92
C LYS A 77 8.80 -1.52 -3.75
N PHE A 78 9.70 -1.69 -2.80
CA PHE A 78 10.75 -0.72 -2.52
C PHE A 78 11.65 -0.48 -3.74
N GLU A 79 12.10 -1.54 -4.39
CA GLU A 79 12.99 -1.48 -5.55
C GLU A 79 12.39 -0.62 -6.67
N TYR A 80 11.16 -0.91 -7.06
CA TYR A 80 10.49 -0.17 -8.15
C TYR A 80 10.04 1.23 -7.73
N THR A 81 9.71 1.45 -6.45
CA THR A 81 9.48 2.79 -5.92
C THR A 81 10.75 3.63 -6.03
N TYR A 82 11.87 3.09 -5.58
CA TYR A 82 13.16 3.76 -5.61
C TYR A 82 13.59 4.08 -7.04
N LEU A 83 13.52 3.11 -7.94
CA LEU A 83 13.87 3.28 -9.35
C LEU A 83 13.02 4.39 -10.02
N ALA A 84 11.71 4.38 -9.81
CA ALA A 84 10.82 5.37 -10.41
C ALA A 84 11.07 6.78 -9.87
N LEU A 85 11.30 6.94 -8.57
CA LEU A 85 11.65 8.25 -7.98
C LEU A 85 13.00 8.77 -8.50
N LYS A 86 14.01 7.91 -8.71
CA LYS A 86 15.28 8.28 -9.35
C LYS A 86 15.11 8.73 -10.80
N LYS A 87 14.05 8.31 -11.46
CA LYS A 87 13.66 8.78 -12.80
C LYS A 87 12.71 9.99 -12.77
N ASN A 88 12.64 10.68 -11.61
CA ASN A 88 11.79 11.84 -11.38
C ASN A 88 10.29 11.58 -11.58
N LYS A 89 9.84 10.34 -11.41
CA LYS A 89 8.41 10.00 -11.40
C LYS A 89 7.82 10.30 -10.01
N LYS A 90 6.56 10.71 -9.97
CA LYS A 90 5.80 10.86 -8.74
C LYS A 90 5.11 9.55 -8.42
N ILE A 91 5.32 9.01 -7.22
CA ILE A 91 4.83 7.69 -6.84
C ILE A 91 3.73 7.80 -5.82
N ILE A 92 2.63 7.11 -6.11
CA ILE A 92 1.54 6.84 -5.17
C ILE A 92 1.63 5.38 -4.78
N THR A 93 1.82 5.07 -3.50
CA THR A 93 1.95 3.70 -3.01
C THR A 93 1.28 3.52 -1.67
N ASN A 94 1.00 2.27 -1.31
CA ASN A 94 0.52 1.89 0.01
C ASN A 94 1.65 1.34 0.90
N TYR A 95 1.44 1.39 2.19
CA TYR A 95 2.34 0.74 3.15
C TYR A 95 2.12 -0.78 3.18
N PRO A 96 3.13 -1.55 3.63
CA PRO A 96 4.50 -1.12 3.87
C PRO A 96 5.27 -0.94 2.56
N ILE A 97 6.24 -0.02 2.55
CA ILE A 97 7.07 0.23 1.37
C ILE A 97 8.36 -0.60 1.42
N ILE A 98 8.90 -0.79 2.62
CA ILE A 98 10.11 -1.59 2.88
C ILE A 98 9.77 -2.95 3.46
N SER A 99 10.53 -3.96 3.12
CA SER A 99 10.37 -5.35 3.58
C SER A 99 11.45 -5.80 4.58
N ASN A 100 12.57 -5.09 4.65
CA ASN A 100 13.71 -5.47 5.47
C ASN A 100 14.57 -4.26 5.88
N LYS A 101 15.51 -4.49 6.80
CA LYS A 101 16.39 -3.44 7.34
C LYS A 101 17.36 -2.85 6.31
N ASN A 102 17.72 -3.60 5.29
CA ASN A 102 18.68 -3.12 4.28
C ASN A 102 18.06 -2.01 3.42
N GLU A 103 16.74 -2.02 3.27
CA GLU A 103 16.00 -1.00 2.52
C GLU A 103 15.81 0.31 3.32
N LEU A 104 16.05 0.29 4.64
CA LEU A 104 15.78 1.44 5.52
C LEU A 104 16.63 2.67 5.15
N ALA A 105 17.88 2.49 4.79
CA ALA A 105 18.75 3.60 4.39
C ALA A 105 18.21 4.30 3.13
N GLY A 106 17.85 3.53 2.11
CA GLY A 106 17.23 4.05 0.90
C GLY A 106 15.84 4.65 1.14
N TYR A 107 15.08 4.12 2.10
CA TYR A 107 13.77 4.67 2.46
C TYR A 107 13.86 6.12 2.97
N HIS A 108 14.88 6.47 3.74
CA HIS A 108 15.08 7.86 4.17
C HIS A 108 15.32 8.80 2.99
N GLU A 109 16.01 8.35 1.96
CA GLU A 109 16.20 9.10 0.72
C GLU A 109 14.88 9.32 -0.06
N LEU A 110 13.94 8.38 -0.01
CA LEU A 110 12.66 8.48 -0.73
C LEU A 110 11.82 9.69 -0.30
N LYS A 111 11.90 10.12 0.95
CA LYS A 111 11.16 11.28 1.46
C LYS A 111 11.52 12.55 0.71
N ASP A 112 12.79 12.71 0.39
CA ASP A 112 13.31 13.89 -0.30
C ASP A 112 13.01 13.86 -1.80
N LEU A 113 12.65 12.70 -2.34
CA LEU A 113 12.35 12.49 -3.75
C LEU A 113 10.85 12.61 -4.12
N GLY A 114 10.00 12.92 -3.16
CA GLY A 114 8.57 13.18 -3.45
C GLY A 114 7.69 11.93 -3.41
N LEU A 115 7.99 10.99 -2.53
CA LEU A 115 7.13 9.84 -2.26
C LEU A 115 5.78 10.28 -1.67
N MET A 116 4.68 9.81 -2.26
CA MET A 116 3.33 9.90 -1.70
C MET A 116 2.88 8.52 -1.25
N SER A 117 2.49 8.38 0.01
CA SER A 117 2.00 7.12 0.55
C SER A 117 0.59 7.25 1.09
N ASN A 118 -0.21 6.22 0.91
CA ASN A 118 -1.57 6.14 1.40
C ASN A 118 -1.69 5.06 2.49
N LEU A 119 -2.36 5.42 3.58
CA LEU A 119 -2.79 4.50 4.64
C LEU A 119 -4.28 4.30 4.49
N PHE A 120 -4.72 3.08 4.21
CA PHE A 120 -6.14 2.78 3.97
C PHE A 120 -7.05 3.15 5.15
N LEU A 121 -6.57 3.04 6.40
CA LEU A 121 -7.34 3.42 7.58
C LEU A 121 -7.62 4.92 7.67
N VAL A 122 -6.76 5.77 7.11
CA VAL A 122 -6.96 7.24 7.16
C VAL A 122 -8.24 7.64 6.44
N ASP A 123 -8.56 6.95 5.37
CA ASP A 123 -9.74 7.23 4.54
C ASP A 123 -10.98 6.43 4.95
N ASP A 124 -10.86 5.51 5.93
CA ASP A 124 -12.00 4.74 6.43
C ASP A 124 -12.89 5.58 7.33
N GLN A 125 -14.15 5.77 6.92
CA GLN A 125 -15.12 6.60 7.64
C GLN A 125 -15.43 6.05 9.05
N ASN A 126 -15.42 4.73 9.23
CA ASN A 126 -15.67 4.12 10.53
C ASN A 126 -14.50 4.39 11.48
N PHE A 127 -13.26 4.34 10.95
CA PHE A 127 -12.07 4.72 11.71
C PHE A 127 -12.11 6.20 12.12
N GLN A 128 -12.46 7.10 11.20
CA GLN A 128 -12.57 8.54 11.49
C GLN A 128 -13.65 8.83 12.54
N ASN A 129 -14.79 8.19 12.45
CA ASN A 129 -15.86 8.32 13.44
C ASN A 129 -15.38 7.81 14.80
N PHE A 130 -14.79 6.62 14.86
CA PHE A 130 -14.23 6.07 16.09
C PHE A 130 -13.17 6.99 16.71
N TYR A 131 -12.24 7.50 15.89
CA TYR A 131 -11.21 8.44 16.35
C TYR A 131 -11.82 9.70 16.96
N ASN A 132 -12.78 10.32 16.28
CA ASN A 132 -13.44 11.54 16.75
C ASN A 132 -14.19 11.34 18.09
N GLU A 133 -14.79 10.16 18.28
CA GLU A 133 -15.48 9.82 19.54
C GLU A 133 -14.52 9.49 20.68
N SER A 134 -13.33 9.01 20.38
CA SER A 134 -12.39 8.45 21.36
C SER A 134 -11.17 9.31 21.67
N LYS A 135 -10.84 10.32 20.84
CA LYS A 135 -9.61 11.13 20.96
C LYS A 135 -9.43 11.83 22.32
N ASP A 136 -10.54 12.19 22.97
CA ASP A 136 -10.53 12.88 24.28
C ASP A 136 -10.73 11.92 25.47
N LYS A 137 -10.76 10.59 25.22
CA LYS A 137 -10.92 9.59 26.29
C LYS A 137 -9.61 9.31 26.99
N LYS A 138 -9.70 9.05 28.30
CA LYS A 138 -8.53 8.67 29.13
C LYS A 138 -8.02 7.25 28.87
N PHE A 139 -8.84 6.42 28.28
CA PHE A 139 -8.55 5.01 27.99
C PHE A 139 -9.24 4.61 26.68
N VAL A 140 -8.48 4.00 25.79
CA VAL A 140 -8.98 3.43 24.55
C VAL A 140 -8.46 1.99 24.43
N SER A 141 -9.35 1.06 24.18
CA SER A 141 -9.00 -0.31 23.85
C SER A 141 -9.42 -0.61 22.42
N TYR A 142 -8.52 -1.18 21.66
CA TYR A 142 -8.73 -1.45 20.23
C TYR A 142 -8.44 -2.92 19.92
N LEU A 143 -9.36 -3.55 19.19
CA LEU A 143 -9.21 -4.91 18.68
C LEU A 143 -9.33 -4.89 17.15
N LEU A 144 -8.22 -5.13 16.47
CA LEU A 144 -8.18 -5.36 15.03
C LEU A 144 -8.48 -6.82 14.73
N THR A 145 -9.54 -7.07 13.97
CA THR A 145 -9.91 -8.41 13.53
C THR A 145 -9.86 -8.46 12.01
N PHE A 146 -9.05 -9.35 11.47
CA PHE A 146 -8.92 -9.57 10.04
C PHE A 146 -9.65 -10.83 9.61
N LYS A 147 -10.39 -10.75 8.51
CA LYS A 147 -11.00 -11.93 7.90
C LYS A 147 -9.97 -12.66 7.06
N GLN A 148 -9.79 -13.93 7.32
CA GLN A 148 -8.81 -14.80 6.65
C GLN A 148 -9.00 -14.83 5.12
N ASP A 149 -10.22 -14.68 4.63
CA ASP A 149 -10.55 -14.76 3.21
C ASP A 149 -9.83 -13.72 2.34
N GLN A 150 -9.46 -12.59 2.93
CA GLN A 150 -8.73 -11.52 2.24
C GLN A 150 -7.23 -11.82 2.08
N TYR A 151 -6.71 -12.79 2.85
CA TYR A 151 -5.27 -13.07 2.98
C TYR A 151 -4.88 -14.51 2.63
N ASN A 152 -5.77 -15.24 1.94
CA ASN A 152 -5.57 -16.68 1.66
C ASN A 152 -4.28 -17.02 0.92
N ASN A 153 -3.73 -16.09 0.15
CA ASN A 153 -2.53 -16.28 -0.66
C ASN A 153 -1.29 -15.57 -0.11
N LEU A 154 -1.39 -14.90 1.05
CA LEU A 154 -0.27 -14.17 1.64
C LEU A 154 0.42 -15.00 2.72
N SER A 155 1.73 -14.82 2.85
CA SER A 155 2.47 -15.37 3.99
C SER A 155 2.06 -14.67 5.29
N SER A 156 2.32 -15.34 6.42
CA SER A 156 2.10 -14.72 7.73
C SER A 156 2.89 -13.42 7.93
N GLN A 157 4.03 -13.31 7.26
CA GLN A 157 4.90 -12.15 7.33
C GLN A 157 4.32 -10.99 6.53
N ASP A 158 3.78 -11.26 5.33
CA ASP A 158 3.12 -10.24 4.50
C ASP A 158 1.91 -9.63 5.22
N ILE A 159 1.10 -10.48 5.88
CA ILE A 159 -0.04 -10.01 6.67
C ILE A 159 0.40 -9.06 7.79
N LEU A 160 1.45 -9.41 8.53
CA LEU A 160 1.98 -8.53 9.59
C LEU A 160 2.48 -7.20 9.02
N PHE A 161 3.18 -7.21 7.89
CA PHE A 161 3.68 -6.00 7.26
C PHE A 161 2.54 -5.12 6.74
N ASP A 162 1.49 -5.71 6.19
CA ASP A 162 0.32 -4.95 5.71
C ASP A 162 -0.45 -4.26 6.85
N LEU A 163 -0.46 -4.85 8.05
CA LEU A 163 -1.23 -4.36 9.19
C LEU A 163 -0.45 -3.40 10.10
N THR A 164 0.87 -3.52 10.11
CA THR A 164 1.74 -2.76 11.02
C THR A 164 1.63 -1.24 10.82
N PRO A 165 1.61 -0.71 9.60
CA PRO A 165 1.49 0.74 9.39
C PRO A 165 0.19 1.33 9.93
N ASP A 166 -0.93 0.66 9.73
CA ASP A 166 -2.24 1.10 10.24
C ASP A 166 -2.26 1.11 11.76
N LEU A 167 -1.63 0.11 12.39
CA LEU A 167 -1.49 0.04 13.84
C LEU A 167 -0.62 1.19 14.37
N PHE A 168 0.53 1.47 13.73
CA PHE A 168 1.39 2.59 14.13
C PHE A 168 0.73 3.95 13.91
N PHE A 169 0.01 4.11 12.82
CA PHE A 169 -0.78 5.31 12.59
C PHE A 169 -1.81 5.51 13.70
N PHE A 170 -2.55 4.45 14.07
CA PHE A 170 -3.50 4.48 15.16
C PHE A 170 -2.84 4.90 16.48
N ILE A 171 -1.72 4.29 16.84
CA ILE A 171 -0.96 4.62 18.05
C ILE A 171 -0.52 6.10 18.04
N ASP A 172 -0.06 6.61 16.92
CA ASP A 172 0.41 8.00 16.79
C ASP A 172 -0.72 9.01 17.01
N GLN A 173 -1.96 8.69 16.63
CA GLN A 173 -3.12 9.53 16.91
C GLN A 173 -3.39 9.69 18.41
N TYR A 174 -2.98 8.72 19.23
CA TYR A 174 -3.16 8.69 20.68
C TYR A 174 -1.87 8.95 21.46
N LYS A 175 -0.86 9.57 20.85
CA LYS A 175 0.47 9.81 21.47
C LYS A 175 0.44 10.66 22.74
N GLN A 176 -0.60 11.46 22.97
CA GLN A 176 -0.81 12.15 24.25
C GLN A 176 -1.20 11.21 25.39
N LEU A 177 -1.67 10.01 25.11
CA LEU A 177 -1.83 8.96 26.10
C LEU A 177 -0.47 8.30 26.31
N LYS A 178 -0.09 8.03 27.58
CA LYS A 178 1.10 7.19 27.84
C LYS A 178 0.81 5.79 27.33
N THR A 179 1.20 5.54 26.08
CA THR A 179 1.06 4.22 25.48
C THR A 179 2.15 3.30 26.05
N SER A 180 1.77 2.16 26.55
CA SER A 180 2.69 1.09 26.95
C SER A 180 2.29 -0.17 26.21
N PHE A 181 3.17 -0.68 25.37
CA PHE A 181 2.98 -1.98 24.73
C PHE A 181 2.97 -3.08 25.82
N LYS A 182 1.83 -3.73 26.02
CA LYS A 182 1.66 -4.74 27.06
C LYS A 182 1.80 -6.16 26.53
N SER A 183 1.22 -6.45 25.39
CA SER A 183 1.31 -7.77 24.79
C SER A 183 0.96 -7.81 23.32
N LEU A 184 1.58 -8.73 22.61
CA LEU A 184 1.21 -9.14 21.26
C LEU A 184 0.88 -10.64 21.31
N ILE A 185 -0.34 -11.00 20.95
CA ILE A 185 -0.78 -12.39 20.88
C ILE A 185 -0.94 -12.74 19.41
N ILE A 186 -0.15 -13.70 18.95
CA ILE A 186 -0.23 -14.25 17.60
C ILE A 186 -0.67 -15.70 17.71
N LYS A 187 -1.83 -16.03 17.16
CA LYS A 187 -2.26 -17.41 17.00
C LYS A 187 -2.04 -17.84 15.55
N LYS A 188 -1.44 -19.00 15.40
CA LYS A 188 -1.22 -19.62 14.09
C LYS A 188 -2.02 -20.91 13.99
N ASP A 189 -2.53 -21.18 12.82
CA ASP A 189 -3.03 -22.51 12.49
C ASP A 189 -1.91 -23.55 12.62
N LYS A 190 -2.22 -24.68 13.25
CA LYS A 190 -1.19 -25.69 13.58
C LYS A 190 -0.63 -26.41 12.32
N ILE A 191 -1.40 -26.50 11.26
CA ILE A 191 -1.03 -27.25 10.06
C ILE A 191 -0.40 -26.29 9.03
N THR A 192 -1.07 -25.20 8.71
CA THR A 192 -0.66 -24.26 7.67
C THR A 192 0.32 -23.20 8.14
N GLN A 193 0.51 -23.05 9.48
CA GLN A 193 1.30 -21.97 10.12
C GLN A 193 0.82 -20.55 9.80
N LYS A 194 -0.33 -20.42 9.16
CA LYS A 194 -0.93 -19.11 8.86
C LYS A 194 -1.42 -18.42 10.14
N ILE A 195 -1.30 -17.10 10.18
CA ILE A 195 -1.83 -16.32 11.31
C ILE A 195 -3.35 -16.33 11.21
N THR A 196 -4.00 -16.83 12.25
CA THR A 196 -5.46 -16.88 12.35
C THR A 196 -6.00 -15.82 13.31
N PHE A 197 -5.15 -15.27 14.16
CA PHE A 197 -5.52 -14.24 15.11
C PHE A 197 -4.31 -13.40 15.50
N LEU A 198 -4.50 -12.09 15.54
CA LEU A 198 -3.53 -11.13 16.04
C LEU A 198 -4.25 -10.20 17.02
N SER A 199 -3.71 -10.05 18.22
CA SER A 199 -4.17 -9.07 19.21
C SER A 199 -2.99 -8.32 19.78
N CYS A 200 -3.11 -7.02 19.82
CA CYS A 200 -2.14 -6.13 20.43
C CYS A 200 -2.83 -5.36 21.56
N VAL A 201 -2.23 -5.36 22.75
CA VAL A 201 -2.67 -4.54 23.87
C VAL A 201 -1.62 -3.47 24.13
N ILE A 202 -2.04 -2.24 24.05
CA ILE A 202 -1.22 -1.04 24.20
C ILE A 202 -1.61 -0.34 25.49
#